data_a4dfb553b487c35e1476f2f6fe57684e
#
_entry.id   a4dfb553b487c35e1476f2f6fe57684e
#
_cell.length_a   1.000
_cell.length_b   1.000
_cell.length_c   1.000
_cell.angle_alpha   90.00
_cell.angle_beta   90.00
_cell.angle_gamma   90.00
#
_symmetry.space_group_name_H-M   'P 1'
#
loop_
_entity.id
_entity.type
_entity.pdbx_description
1 polymer ?
#
loop_
_entity_poly.entity_id
_entity_poly.type
_entity_poly.pdbx_seq_one_letter_code
_entity_poly.pdbx_strand_id
1 'polypeptide(L)'
;PLEEINVHTFLAPDNEFMGSAVTQALVDAMGGEGTIIMTQGALGHTGAQGRARGFQSVVEKFPNIEVLSDEPADWDVTKASRIWDSHQTRFPNITAAFFHNDDMALAAYNVMQARGRTDILIGGVDAMPPAVEAVADGRMYATVRNPSSRIHGGAIVAGVAAKLTGETTGEGIPKHIVTDGPVVTTANAPGMQWMQRHFLI
;
A
#
# COMPACT_ATOMS: atom_id res chain seq x y z
N PRO A 1 2.60 -18.26 14.43
CA PRO A 1 2.68 -18.92 13.11
C PRO A 1 1.33 -19.54 12.76
N LEU A 2 0.93 -19.52 11.48
CA LEU A 2 -0.36 -20.09 11.02
C LEU A 2 -0.45 -21.60 11.22
N GLU A 3 0.69 -22.26 11.34
CA GLU A 3 0.80 -23.71 11.59
C GLU A 3 0.23 -24.13 12.95
N GLU A 4 0.16 -23.21 13.90
CA GLU A 4 -0.39 -23.46 15.23
C GLU A 4 -1.90 -23.22 15.33
N ILE A 5 -2.50 -22.64 14.28
CA ILE A 5 -3.92 -22.32 14.22
C ILE A 5 -4.63 -23.35 13.35
N ASN A 6 -5.61 -24.05 13.92
CA ASN A 6 -6.40 -25.04 13.16
C ASN A 6 -7.44 -24.32 12.27
N VAL A 7 -6.97 -23.79 11.12
CA VAL A 7 -7.80 -23.22 10.07
C VAL A 7 -7.69 -24.03 8.78
N HIS A 8 -8.75 -24.10 8.00
CA HIS A 8 -8.75 -24.78 6.70
C HIS A 8 -7.89 -24.05 5.67
N THR A 9 -8.01 -22.73 5.61
CA THR A 9 -7.24 -21.86 4.72
C THR A 9 -7.12 -20.47 5.31
N PHE A 10 -6.09 -19.75 4.91
CA PHE A 10 -5.87 -18.34 5.26
C PHE A 10 -5.72 -17.52 3.98
N LEU A 11 -6.60 -16.55 3.79
CA LEU A 11 -6.54 -15.62 2.66
C LEU A 11 -5.96 -14.29 3.14
N ALA A 12 -4.94 -13.80 2.45
CA ALA A 12 -4.27 -12.57 2.79
C ALA A 12 -3.87 -11.76 1.54
N PRO A 13 -3.74 -10.42 1.66
CA PRO A 13 -3.15 -9.62 0.59
C PRO A 13 -1.63 -9.84 0.55
N ASP A 14 -1.05 -9.74 -0.65
CA ASP A 14 0.39 -9.72 -0.82
C ASP A 14 0.95 -8.34 -0.44
N ASN A 15 1.26 -8.18 0.83
CA ASN A 15 1.79 -6.92 1.35
C ASN A 15 3.20 -6.62 0.82
N GLU A 16 4.00 -7.63 0.51
CA GLU A 16 5.34 -7.44 -0.04
C GLU A 16 5.26 -6.97 -1.49
N PHE A 17 4.38 -7.59 -2.28
CA PHE A 17 4.08 -7.10 -3.63
C PHE A 17 3.57 -5.65 -3.60
N MET A 18 2.61 -5.32 -2.72
CA MET A 18 2.08 -3.95 -2.65
C MET A 18 3.16 -2.93 -2.33
N GLY A 19 4.05 -3.22 -1.38
CA GLY A 19 5.19 -2.36 -1.05
C GLY A 19 6.15 -2.21 -2.23
N SER A 20 6.53 -3.31 -2.86
CA SER A 20 7.46 -3.28 -4.00
C SER A 20 6.88 -2.60 -5.23
N ALA A 21 5.61 -2.85 -5.55
CA ALA A 21 4.99 -2.33 -6.77
C ALA A 21 4.83 -0.79 -6.76
N VAL A 22 4.41 -0.21 -5.62
CA VAL A 22 4.33 1.25 -5.49
C VAL A 22 5.73 1.87 -5.44
N THR A 23 6.66 1.26 -4.70
CA THR A 23 8.03 1.76 -4.63
C THR A 23 8.70 1.73 -6.02
N GLN A 24 8.50 0.66 -6.80
CA GLN A 24 9.01 0.59 -8.17
C GLN A 24 8.44 1.71 -9.04
N ALA A 25 7.12 1.97 -8.96
CA ALA A 25 6.50 3.06 -9.71
C ALA A 25 7.09 4.44 -9.35
N LEU A 26 7.38 4.68 -8.06
CA LEU A 26 8.04 5.91 -7.61
C LEU A 26 9.48 6.00 -8.13
N VAL A 27 10.25 4.92 -8.00
CA VAL A 27 11.65 4.86 -8.45
C VAL A 27 11.76 5.05 -9.96
N ASP A 28 10.86 4.46 -10.74
CA ASP A 28 10.78 4.65 -12.19
C ASP A 28 10.50 6.12 -12.54
N ALA A 29 9.60 6.77 -11.82
CA ALA A 29 9.29 8.18 -11.99
C ALA A 29 10.44 9.11 -11.58
N MET A 30 11.25 8.70 -10.60
CA MET A 30 12.49 9.39 -10.21
C MET A 30 13.64 9.18 -11.18
N GLY A 31 13.53 8.29 -12.15
CA GLY A 31 14.63 7.92 -13.04
C GLY A 31 15.73 7.10 -12.35
N GLY A 32 15.43 6.45 -11.24
CA GLY A 32 16.37 5.58 -10.51
C GLY A 32 17.35 6.33 -9.59
N GLU A 33 17.14 7.63 -9.35
CA GLU A 33 18.00 8.47 -8.49
C GLU A 33 17.20 9.48 -7.67
N GLY A 34 17.72 9.93 -6.55
CA GLY A 34 17.12 10.94 -5.67
C GLY A 34 16.91 10.44 -4.26
N THR A 35 15.98 11.07 -3.55
CA THR A 35 15.74 10.80 -2.13
C THR A 35 14.30 10.34 -1.89
N ILE A 36 14.12 9.36 -1.02
CA ILE A 36 12.80 8.81 -0.71
C ILE A 36 12.60 8.67 0.81
N ILE A 37 11.39 8.89 1.27
CA ILE A 37 10.97 8.61 2.64
C ILE A 37 9.90 7.54 2.63
N MET A 38 10.02 6.55 3.51
CA MET A 38 8.96 5.59 3.80
C MET A 38 8.29 5.97 5.13
N THR A 39 6.96 6.07 5.14
CA THR A 39 6.17 6.24 6.36
C THR A 39 5.43 4.95 6.66
N GLN A 40 5.86 4.27 7.72
CA GLN A 40 5.38 2.94 8.04
C GLN A 40 4.07 2.95 8.85
N GLY A 41 3.32 1.86 8.75
CA GLY A 41 2.29 1.50 9.72
C GLY A 41 2.90 1.02 11.04
N ALA A 42 2.08 0.39 11.88
CA ALA A 42 2.55 -0.14 13.17
C ALA A 42 3.56 -1.28 12.96
N LEU A 43 4.74 -1.18 13.57
CA LEU A 43 5.87 -2.10 13.37
C LEU A 43 5.55 -3.56 13.73
N GLY A 44 4.66 -3.79 14.70
CA GLY A 44 4.20 -5.14 15.07
C GLY A 44 3.19 -5.76 14.11
N HIS A 45 2.71 -5.03 13.11
CA HIS A 45 1.69 -5.49 12.18
C HIS A 45 2.33 -6.16 10.95
N THR A 46 1.93 -7.39 10.64
CA THR A 46 2.50 -8.17 9.53
C THR A 46 2.37 -7.47 8.17
N GLY A 47 1.29 -6.72 7.95
CA GLY A 47 1.11 -5.91 6.75
C GLY A 47 2.15 -4.80 6.61
N ALA A 48 2.48 -4.09 7.71
CA ALA A 48 3.53 -3.09 7.71
C ALA A 48 4.90 -3.70 7.42
N GLN A 49 5.20 -4.83 8.04
CA GLN A 49 6.45 -5.56 7.81
C GLN A 49 6.59 -6.04 6.36
N GLY A 50 5.50 -6.55 5.75
CA GLY A 50 5.49 -6.96 4.34
C GLY A 50 5.74 -5.76 3.41
N ARG A 51 5.02 -4.65 3.60
CA ARG A 51 5.19 -3.43 2.78
C ARG A 51 6.60 -2.85 2.91
N ALA A 52 7.18 -2.88 4.13
CA ALA A 52 8.56 -2.45 4.35
C ALA A 52 9.57 -3.36 3.62
N ARG A 53 9.41 -4.69 3.67
CA ARG A 53 10.27 -5.61 2.88
C ARG A 53 10.15 -5.36 1.38
N GLY A 54 8.93 -5.15 0.89
CA GLY A 54 8.69 -4.81 -0.51
C GLY A 54 9.40 -3.52 -0.93
N PHE A 55 9.31 -2.47 -0.12
CA PHE A 55 10.04 -1.22 -0.32
C PHE A 55 11.55 -1.47 -0.38
N GLN A 56 12.10 -2.13 0.63
CA GLN A 56 13.52 -2.41 0.73
C GLN A 56 14.04 -3.21 -0.46
N SER A 57 13.29 -4.23 -0.90
CA SER A 57 13.65 -5.08 -2.04
C SER A 57 13.80 -4.31 -3.37
N VAL A 58 13.18 -3.14 -3.47
CA VAL A 58 13.30 -2.25 -4.62
C VAL A 58 14.47 -1.30 -4.45
N VAL A 59 14.51 -0.52 -3.36
CA VAL A 59 15.54 0.53 -3.19
C VAL A 59 16.95 -0.03 -3.17
N GLU A 60 17.17 -1.24 -2.68
CA GLU A 60 18.45 -1.93 -2.70
C GLU A 60 19.04 -2.16 -4.12
N LYS A 61 18.18 -2.15 -5.15
CA LYS A 61 18.60 -2.32 -6.55
C LYS A 61 19.07 -0.99 -7.19
N PHE A 62 18.79 0.13 -6.52
CA PHE A 62 19.06 1.47 -7.06
C PHE A 62 20.02 2.24 -6.14
N PRO A 63 21.34 2.10 -6.32
CA PRO A 63 22.34 2.69 -5.41
C PRO A 63 22.34 4.22 -5.39
N ASN A 64 21.68 4.86 -6.36
CA ASN A 64 21.52 6.32 -6.41
C ASN A 64 20.24 6.81 -5.73
N ILE A 65 19.49 5.92 -5.09
CA ILE A 65 18.33 6.28 -4.23
C ILE A 65 18.79 6.31 -2.78
N GLU A 66 18.63 7.45 -2.12
CA GLU A 66 18.87 7.61 -0.69
C GLU A 66 17.57 7.53 0.09
N VAL A 67 17.49 6.64 1.07
CA VAL A 67 16.36 6.56 2.01
C VAL A 67 16.64 7.49 3.19
N LEU A 68 15.91 8.60 3.27
CA LEU A 68 16.11 9.64 4.30
C LEU A 68 15.51 9.26 5.65
N SER A 69 14.42 8.53 5.66
CA SER A 69 13.69 8.09 6.86
C SER A 69 12.75 6.94 6.55
N ASP A 70 12.47 6.12 7.57
CA ASP A 70 11.52 5.02 7.55
C ASP A 70 10.61 5.02 8.80
N GLU A 71 10.31 6.20 9.31
CA GLU A 71 9.65 6.41 10.62
C GLU A 71 8.20 5.87 10.64
N PRO A 72 7.80 5.12 11.72
CA PRO A 72 6.45 4.59 11.84
C PRO A 72 5.45 5.66 12.32
N ALA A 73 4.35 5.75 11.62
CA ALA A 73 3.19 6.56 11.98
C ALA A 73 2.04 5.73 12.59
N ASP A 74 2.21 4.41 12.77
CA ASP A 74 1.27 3.51 13.48
C ASP A 74 -0.16 3.50 12.89
N TRP A 75 -0.32 3.75 11.60
CA TRP A 75 -1.60 3.93 10.91
C TRP A 75 -2.37 5.20 11.34
N ASP A 76 -1.76 6.08 12.13
CA ASP A 76 -2.36 7.31 12.66
C ASP A 76 -2.08 8.50 11.74
N VAL A 77 -3.14 9.07 11.17
CA VAL A 77 -3.07 10.21 10.24
C VAL A 77 -2.53 11.48 10.92
N THR A 78 -2.83 11.65 12.22
CA THR A 78 -2.33 12.82 12.99
C THR A 78 -0.84 12.68 13.23
N LYS A 79 -0.37 11.47 13.56
CA LYS A 79 1.04 11.17 13.72
C LYS A 79 1.78 11.33 12.39
N ALA A 80 1.23 10.80 11.29
CA ALA A 80 1.78 10.98 9.95
C ALA A 80 1.93 12.47 9.59
N SER A 81 0.90 13.28 9.83
CA SER A 81 0.94 14.72 9.59
C SER A 81 2.06 15.42 10.36
N ARG A 82 2.25 15.09 11.65
CA ARG A 82 3.32 15.67 12.49
C ARG A 82 4.71 15.26 12.03
N ILE A 83 4.89 13.99 11.67
CA ILE A 83 6.14 13.47 11.12
C ILE A 83 6.50 14.23 9.85
N TRP A 84 5.54 14.40 8.94
CA TRP A 84 5.77 15.09 7.67
C TRP A 84 5.96 16.59 7.81
N ASP A 85 5.35 17.23 8.79
CA ASP A 85 5.66 18.63 9.15
C ASP A 85 7.12 18.79 9.55
N SER A 86 7.64 17.85 10.36
CA SER A 86 9.05 17.80 10.76
C SER A 86 9.99 17.45 9.60
N HIS A 87 9.63 16.44 8.77
CA HIS A 87 10.46 15.99 7.66
C HIS A 87 10.71 17.07 6.62
N GLN A 88 9.72 17.90 6.29
CA GLN A 88 9.90 19.01 5.34
C GLN A 88 10.87 20.07 5.83
N THR A 89 11.03 20.22 7.13
CA THR A 89 12.03 21.12 7.72
C THR A 89 13.42 20.47 7.74
N ARG A 90 13.45 19.16 8.06
CA ARG A 90 14.69 18.40 8.22
C ARG A 90 15.33 18.02 6.87
N PHE A 91 14.50 17.72 5.88
CA PHE A 91 14.93 17.21 4.59
C PHE A 91 14.41 18.11 3.44
N PRO A 92 15.20 19.09 2.98
CA PRO A 92 14.75 20.01 1.93
C PRO A 92 14.62 19.34 0.55
N ASN A 93 15.31 18.23 0.33
CA ASN A 93 15.47 17.60 -1.00
C ASN A 93 14.64 16.30 -1.15
N ILE A 94 13.48 16.19 -0.50
CA ILE A 94 12.65 14.99 -0.66
C ILE A 94 12.11 14.94 -2.10
N THR A 95 12.39 13.85 -2.82
CA THR A 95 11.90 13.60 -4.19
C THR A 95 10.62 12.77 -4.19
N ALA A 96 10.56 11.72 -3.34
CA ALA A 96 9.41 10.84 -3.26
C ALA A 96 9.09 10.42 -1.83
N ALA A 97 7.85 9.95 -1.65
CA ALA A 97 7.30 9.51 -0.38
C ALA A 97 6.44 8.26 -0.58
N PHE A 98 6.80 7.18 0.09
CA PHE A 98 6.00 5.96 0.15
C PHE A 98 5.30 5.85 1.51
N PHE A 99 4.00 5.66 1.48
CA PHE A 99 3.18 5.49 2.66
C PHE A 99 2.58 4.09 2.70
N HIS A 100 2.57 3.47 3.88
CA HIS A 100 1.98 2.15 4.05
C HIS A 100 0.47 2.11 3.88
N ASN A 101 -0.25 3.25 3.91
CA ASN A 101 -1.64 3.34 3.48
C ASN A 101 -1.97 4.73 2.90
N ASP A 102 -3.12 4.80 2.23
CA ASP A 102 -3.60 6.00 1.55
C ASP A 102 -4.01 7.11 2.51
N ASP A 103 -4.57 6.78 3.67
CA ASP A 103 -5.02 7.78 4.65
C ASP A 103 -3.85 8.60 5.18
N MET A 104 -2.72 7.93 5.50
CA MET A 104 -1.49 8.62 5.90
C MET A 104 -0.89 9.44 4.75
N ALA A 105 -0.96 8.91 3.52
CA ALA A 105 -0.48 9.60 2.33
C ALA A 105 -1.24 10.91 2.08
N LEU A 106 -2.57 10.86 2.13
CA LEU A 106 -3.43 12.03 1.95
C LEU A 106 -3.26 13.07 3.08
N ALA A 107 -3.11 12.61 4.32
CA ALA A 107 -2.86 13.49 5.46
C ALA A 107 -1.51 14.22 5.30
N ALA A 108 -0.46 13.51 4.90
CA ALA A 108 0.85 14.09 4.63
C ALA A 108 0.83 15.04 3.42
N TYR A 109 0.09 14.70 2.35
CA TYR A 109 -0.09 15.59 1.20
C TYR A 109 -0.63 16.96 1.63
N ASN A 110 -1.65 17.00 2.50
CA ASN A 110 -2.22 18.26 2.97
C ASN A 110 -1.17 19.12 3.71
N VAL A 111 -0.28 18.50 4.48
CA VAL A 111 0.82 19.20 5.16
C VAL A 111 1.87 19.70 4.15
N MET A 112 2.21 18.90 3.15
CA MET A 112 3.13 19.28 2.07
C MET A 112 2.57 20.46 1.27
N GLN A 113 1.30 20.38 0.88
CA GLN A 113 0.61 21.44 0.14
C GLN A 113 0.58 22.76 0.92
N ALA A 114 0.31 22.73 2.22
CA ALA A 114 0.30 23.91 3.07
C ALA A 114 1.67 24.62 3.13
N ARG A 115 2.76 23.90 2.83
CA ARG A 115 4.13 24.42 2.72
C ARG A 115 4.58 24.69 1.29
N GLY A 116 3.69 24.56 0.31
CA GLY A 116 3.98 24.75 -1.11
C GLY A 116 4.81 23.62 -1.75
N ARG A 117 4.94 22.45 -1.09
CA ARG A 117 5.64 21.28 -1.59
C ARG A 117 4.67 20.34 -2.31
N THR A 118 4.42 20.64 -3.57
CA THR A 118 3.59 19.80 -4.47
C THR A 118 4.43 19.03 -5.49
N ASP A 119 5.73 19.11 -5.35
CA ASP A 119 6.76 18.51 -6.19
C ASP A 119 7.14 17.08 -5.77
N ILE A 120 6.73 16.65 -4.56
CA ILE A 120 7.07 15.33 -4.03
C ILE A 120 6.14 14.27 -4.62
N LEU A 121 6.72 13.23 -5.22
CA LEU A 121 5.96 12.08 -5.72
C LEU A 121 5.42 11.24 -4.56
N ILE A 122 4.13 11.04 -4.48
CA ILE A 122 3.47 10.37 -3.36
C ILE A 122 2.90 9.02 -3.80
N GLY A 123 3.30 7.96 -3.12
CA GLY A 123 2.76 6.62 -3.29
C GLY A 123 2.07 6.10 -2.03
N GLY A 124 0.91 5.49 -2.18
CA GLY A 124 0.12 4.90 -1.10
C GLY A 124 -0.25 3.44 -1.34
N VAL A 125 -0.98 2.88 -0.41
CA VAL A 125 -1.52 1.51 -0.49
C VAL A 125 -2.97 1.55 -0.04
N ASP A 126 -3.81 0.76 -0.64
CA ASP A 126 -5.19 0.36 -0.46
C ASP A 126 -6.10 0.74 -1.64
N ALA A 127 -5.75 1.73 -2.44
CA ALA A 127 -6.56 2.31 -3.51
C ALA A 127 -7.96 2.72 -3.01
N MET A 128 -7.99 3.42 -1.89
CA MET A 128 -9.20 4.02 -1.36
C MET A 128 -9.78 5.05 -2.36
N PRO A 129 -11.11 5.21 -2.47
CA PRO A 129 -11.70 6.14 -3.42
C PRO A 129 -11.09 7.56 -3.40
N PRO A 130 -10.82 8.19 -2.23
CA PRO A 130 -10.15 9.49 -2.20
C PRO A 130 -8.72 9.48 -2.74
N ALA A 131 -7.98 8.37 -2.56
CA ALA A 131 -6.63 8.23 -3.09
C ALA A 131 -6.63 8.01 -4.62
N VAL A 132 -7.57 7.21 -5.13
CA VAL A 132 -7.74 7.02 -6.58
C VAL A 132 -8.12 8.35 -7.25
N GLU A 133 -8.95 9.17 -6.61
CA GLU A 133 -9.22 10.54 -7.05
C GLU A 133 -7.95 11.40 -7.03
N ALA A 134 -7.18 11.34 -5.95
CA ALA A 134 -5.92 12.06 -5.82
C ALA A 134 -4.87 11.64 -6.87
N VAL A 135 -4.86 10.37 -7.28
CA VAL A 135 -4.04 9.90 -8.39
C VAL A 135 -4.57 10.43 -9.72
N ALA A 136 -5.89 10.43 -9.93
CA ALA A 136 -6.49 10.89 -11.18
C ALA A 136 -6.22 12.37 -11.44
N ASP A 137 -6.17 13.21 -10.41
CA ASP A 137 -5.92 14.66 -10.51
C ASP A 137 -4.46 15.06 -10.20
N GLY A 138 -3.56 14.08 -10.03
CA GLY A 138 -2.11 14.29 -9.92
C GLY A 138 -1.60 14.74 -8.55
N ARG A 139 -2.44 14.70 -7.51
CA ARG A 139 -2.03 14.94 -6.11
C ARG A 139 -1.23 13.79 -5.52
N MET A 140 -1.48 12.58 -5.97
CA MET A 140 -0.66 11.38 -5.70
C MET A 140 -0.17 10.81 -7.02
N TYR A 141 1.01 10.19 -6.99
CA TYR A 141 1.57 9.55 -8.18
C TYR A 141 0.98 8.16 -8.41
N ALA A 142 0.89 7.36 -7.35
CA ALA A 142 0.36 6.01 -7.43
C ALA A 142 -0.24 5.55 -6.10
N THR A 143 -1.14 4.58 -6.18
CA THR A 143 -1.52 3.71 -5.08
C THR A 143 -1.67 2.28 -5.59
N VAL A 144 -1.68 1.28 -4.72
CA VAL A 144 -1.92 -0.11 -5.09
C VAL A 144 -3.16 -0.62 -4.37
N ARG A 145 -4.02 -1.34 -5.09
CA ARG A 145 -5.23 -1.87 -4.51
C ARG A 145 -4.93 -3.02 -3.53
N ASN A 146 -5.37 -2.84 -2.29
CA ASN A 146 -5.52 -3.94 -1.35
C ASN A 146 -6.82 -4.69 -1.68
N PRO A 147 -6.78 -5.98 -2.09
CA PRO A 147 -7.94 -6.70 -2.61
C PRO A 147 -8.86 -7.24 -1.49
N SER A 148 -9.20 -6.44 -0.49
CA SER A 148 -9.96 -6.85 0.69
C SER A 148 -11.32 -7.48 0.35
N SER A 149 -12.02 -6.97 -0.67
CA SER A 149 -13.28 -7.56 -1.14
C SER A 149 -13.12 -8.99 -1.70
N ARG A 150 -12.01 -9.26 -2.42
CA ARG A 150 -11.69 -10.62 -2.91
C ARG A 150 -11.35 -11.55 -1.76
N ILE A 151 -10.65 -11.06 -0.74
CA ILE A 151 -10.27 -11.83 0.45
C ILE A 151 -11.53 -12.24 1.21
N HIS A 152 -12.39 -11.28 1.54
CA HIS A 152 -13.63 -11.57 2.26
C HIS A 152 -14.60 -12.43 1.44
N GLY A 153 -14.82 -12.08 0.17
CA GLY A 153 -15.67 -12.87 -0.73
C GLY A 153 -15.14 -14.28 -0.93
N GLY A 154 -13.84 -14.45 -1.14
CA GLY A 154 -13.20 -15.76 -1.28
C GLY A 154 -13.34 -16.61 -0.03
N ALA A 155 -13.15 -16.03 1.15
CA ALA A 155 -13.31 -16.73 2.42
C ALA A 155 -14.76 -17.20 2.64
N ILE A 156 -15.74 -16.33 2.32
CA ILE A 156 -17.18 -16.68 2.41
C ILE A 156 -17.52 -17.82 1.44
N VAL A 157 -17.09 -17.71 0.18
CA VAL A 157 -17.35 -18.74 -0.84
C VAL A 157 -16.71 -20.08 -0.44
N ALA A 158 -15.47 -20.07 0.02
CA ALA A 158 -14.79 -21.29 0.48
C ALA A 158 -15.51 -21.91 1.68
N GLY A 159 -15.92 -21.10 2.67
CA GLY A 159 -16.64 -21.58 3.84
C GLY A 159 -18.04 -22.16 3.51
N VAL A 160 -18.79 -21.50 2.61
CA VAL A 160 -20.09 -21.98 2.16
C VAL A 160 -19.94 -23.27 1.34
N ALA A 161 -18.97 -23.33 0.43
CA ALA A 161 -18.69 -24.52 -0.36
C ALA A 161 -18.34 -25.72 0.53
N ALA A 162 -17.44 -25.54 1.50
CA ALA A 162 -17.09 -26.57 2.48
C ALA A 162 -18.32 -27.07 3.25
N LYS A 163 -19.19 -26.15 3.70
CA LYS A 163 -20.44 -26.52 4.40
C LYS A 163 -21.40 -27.31 3.52
N LEU A 164 -21.58 -26.92 2.26
CA LEU A 164 -22.53 -27.57 1.34
C LEU A 164 -22.03 -28.95 0.88
N THR A 165 -20.72 -29.16 0.76
CA THR A 165 -20.11 -30.42 0.35
C THR A 165 -19.88 -31.38 1.53
N GLY A 166 -20.04 -30.90 2.77
CA GLY A 166 -19.66 -31.65 3.96
C GLY A 166 -18.14 -31.75 4.17
N GLU A 167 -17.37 -31.03 3.40
CA GLU A 167 -15.92 -30.99 3.53
C GLU A 167 -15.51 -30.28 4.83
N THR A 168 -14.89 -31.02 5.72
CA THR A 168 -14.47 -30.51 7.03
C THR A 168 -12.97 -30.57 7.25
N THR A 169 -12.25 -31.25 6.34
CA THR A 169 -10.79 -31.45 6.47
C THR A 169 -9.99 -30.34 5.80
N GLY A 170 -10.59 -29.64 4.82
CA GLY A 170 -9.89 -28.68 3.99
C GLY A 170 -8.89 -29.36 3.04
N GLU A 171 -9.02 -30.67 2.81
CA GLU A 171 -8.16 -31.42 1.89
C GLU A 171 -8.33 -30.87 0.46
N GLY A 172 -7.21 -30.60 -0.22
CA GLY A 172 -7.22 -29.98 -1.54
C GLY A 172 -7.37 -28.45 -1.57
N ILE A 173 -7.63 -27.80 -0.42
CA ILE A 173 -7.63 -26.33 -0.33
C ILE A 173 -6.23 -25.88 0.10
N PRO A 174 -5.58 -24.94 -0.63
CA PRO A 174 -4.30 -24.39 -0.18
C PRO A 174 -4.41 -23.78 1.22
N LYS A 175 -3.46 -24.08 2.10
CA LYS A 175 -3.43 -23.52 3.47
C LYS A 175 -3.28 -21.99 3.47
N HIS A 176 -2.64 -21.45 2.46
CA HIS A 176 -2.44 -20.01 2.30
C HIS A 176 -2.76 -19.59 0.86
N ILE A 177 -3.66 -18.65 0.71
CA ILE A 177 -4.04 -18.05 -0.56
C ILE A 177 -3.67 -16.57 -0.49
N VAL A 178 -2.71 -16.18 -1.31
CA VAL A 178 -2.25 -14.80 -1.40
C VAL A 178 -2.94 -14.12 -2.58
N THR A 179 -3.41 -12.91 -2.37
CA THR A 179 -4.10 -12.11 -3.39
C THR A 179 -3.41 -10.78 -3.58
N ASP A 180 -3.35 -10.31 -4.81
CA ASP A 180 -2.83 -9.02 -5.20
C ASP A 180 -3.91 -8.13 -5.84
N GLY A 181 -3.56 -6.89 -6.09
CA GLY A 181 -4.37 -5.92 -6.81
C GLY A 181 -3.52 -5.01 -7.69
N PRO A 182 -4.12 -4.35 -8.68
CA PRO A 182 -3.38 -3.49 -9.59
C PRO A 182 -2.81 -2.26 -8.90
N VAL A 183 -1.66 -1.80 -9.40
CA VAL A 183 -1.17 -0.45 -9.16
C VAL A 183 -2.06 0.52 -9.93
N VAL A 184 -2.49 1.57 -9.25
CA VAL A 184 -3.29 2.66 -9.81
C VAL A 184 -2.38 3.85 -10.06
N THR A 185 -2.35 4.28 -11.31
CA THR A 185 -1.68 5.49 -11.78
C THR A 185 -2.68 6.34 -12.55
N THR A 186 -2.30 7.53 -13.01
CA THR A 186 -3.15 8.38 -13.85
C THR A 186 -3.67 7.65 -15.10
N ALA A 187 -2.92 6.66 -15.61
CA ALA A 187 -3.29 5.91 -16.82
C ALA A 187 -4.54 5.03 -16.61
N ASN A 188 -4.77 4.48 -15.42
CA ASN A 188 -5.86 3.56 -15.14
C ASN A 188 -6.83 4.04 -14.03
N ALA A 189 -6.53 5.16 -13.37
CA ALA A 189 -7.38 5.73 -12.32
C ALA A 189 -8.85 5.95 -12.77
N PRO A 190 -9.16 6.45 -13.99
CA PRO A 190 -10.55 6.59 -14.43
C PRO A 190 -11.31 5.26 -14.47
N GLY A 191 -10.67 4.19 -14.93
CA GLY A 191 -11.25 2.84 -14.93
C GLY A 191 -11.48 2.32 -13.50
N MET A 192 -10.53 2.56 -12.61
CA MET A 192 -10.65 2.20 -11.19
C MET A 192 -11.82 2.94 -10.52
N GLN A 193 -11.94 4.24 -10.74
CA GLN A 193 -13.06 5.05 -10.24
C GLN A 193 -14.41 4.54 -10.76
N TRP A 194 -14.46 4.14 -12.03
CA TRP A 194 -15.68 3.58 -12.61
C TRP A 194 -16.05 2.28 -11.91
N MET A 195 -15.09 1.36 -11.71
CA MET A 195 -15.33 0.10 -11.00
C MET A 195 -15.77 0.32 -9.55
N GLN A 196 -15.14 1.26 -8.83
CA GLN A 196 -15.52 1.61 -7.46
C GLN A 196 -16.98 2.12 -7.37
N ARG A 197 -17.37 3.03 -8.28
CA ARG A 197 -18.73 3.57 -8.32
C ARG A 197 -19.79 2.52 -8.64
N HIS A 198 -19.43 1.43 -9.33
CA HIS A 198 -20.34 0.36 -9.70
C HIS A 198 -20.21 -0.88 -8.80
N PHE A 199 -19.54 -0.75 -7.67
CA PHE A 199 -19.33 -1.82 -6.68
C PHE A 199 -18.69 -3.09 -7.26
N LEU A 200 -17.84 -2.95 -8.26
CA LEU A 200 -17.13 -4.07 -8.87
C LEU A 200 -15.82 -4.43 -8.16
N ILE A 201 -15.38 -3.56 -7.26
CA ILE A 201 -14.14 -3.70 -6.49
C ILE A 201 -14.29 -3.04 -5.12
#